data_ffe9614b0920c04c5a9b1f063cb4552d
#
_entry.id   ffe9614b0920c04c5a9b1f063cb4552d
#
_cell.length_a   1.000
_cell.length_b   1.000
_cell.length_c   1.000
_cell.angle_alpha   90.00
_cell.angle_beta   90.00
_cell.angle_gamma   90.00
#
_symmetry.space_group_name_H-M   'P 1'
#
loop_
_entity.id
_entity.type
_entity.pdbx_description
1 polymer ?
#
loop_
_entity_poly.entity_id
_entity_poly.type
_entity_poly.pdbx_seq_one_letter_code
_entity_poly.pdbx_strand_id
1 'polypeptide(L)'
;QQIIGNQPGNLKQNFTADRLLPNTLDAALAVALSDHPAILAATYNADSSSFNTKVIEGELLPTVTLEGDVTRTYNFDGATRQRDSASITGRINIPIYQGGRVSSRVRQAKEIEGQRLLELDPTRQQVRASVTSAWGQLMASRAVIVAAEAQRNASQIALSGVIEEQRVGQRTTLD
;
A
#
# COMPACT_ATOMS: atom_id res chain seq x y z
N GLN A 1 -26.02 3.36 7.81
CA GLN A 1 -26.40 2.91 9.18
C GLN A 1 -25.58 1.70 9.66
N GLN A 2 -25.29 0.72 8.80
CA GLN A 2 -24.55 -0.52 9.19
C GLN A 2 -23.10 -0.29 9.61
N ILE A 3 -22.44 0.79 9.14
CA ILE A 3 -21.02 1.06 9.44
C ILE A 3 -20.84 2.10 10.55
N ILE A 4 -21.77 3.07 10.65
CA ILE A 4 -21.63 4.22 11.54
C ILE A 4 -22.57 4.14 12.77
N GLY A 5 -23.57 3.25 12.76
CA GLY A 5 -24.54 3.05 13.85
C GLY A 5 -25.60 4.15 14.01
N ASN A 6 -25.33 5.37 13.56
CA ASN A 6 -26.22 6.51 13.63
C ASN A 6 -26.58 7.06 12.25
N GLN A 7 -27.75 7.67 12.11
CA GLN A 7 -28.07 8.42 10.89
C GLN A 7 -27.12 9.61 10.78
N PRO A 8 -26.45 9.80 9.63
CA PRO A 8 -25.63 10.99 9.43
C PRO A 8 -26.50 12.23 9.50
N GLY A 9 -26.05 13.25 10.25
CA GLY A 9 -26.66 14.57 10.24
C GLY A 9 -26.52 15.27 8.87
N ASN A 10 -26.80 16.55 8.80
CA ASN A 10 -26.67 17.33 7.57
C ASN A 10 -25.24 17.16 6.99
N LEU A 11 -25.14 16.52 5.83
CA LEU A 11 -23.88 16.36 5.10
C LEU A 11 -23.43 17.73 4.59
N LYS A 12 -22.16 18.07 4.79
CA LYS A 12 -21.57 19.27 4.17
C LYS A 12 -21.62 19.13 2.66
N GLN A 13 -22.39 20.00 2.00
CA GLN A 13 -22.53 20.01 0.54
C GLN A 13 -21.26 20.48 -0.21
N ASN A 14 -20.29 21.08 0.48
CA ASN A 14 -19.08 21.65 -0.13
C ASN A 14 -17.85 20.81 0.19
N PHE A 15 -17.73 19.63 -0.44
CA PHE A 15 -16.46 18.94 -0.53
C PHE A 15 -15.78 19.36 -1.84
N THR A 16 -14.80 20.25 -1.73
CA THR A 16 -14.00 20.72 -2.88
C THR A 16 -12.96 19.69 -3.30
N ALA A 17 -13.41 18.49 -3.72
CA ALA A 17 -12.54 17.45 -4.27
C ALA A 17 -11.75 17.94 -5.51
N ASP A 18 -12.35 18.84 -6.31
CA ASP A 18 -11.73 19.38 -7.53
C ASP A 18 -10.38 20.08 -7.29
N ARG A 19 -10.15 20.62 -6.09
CA ARG A 19 -8.86 21.26 -5.75
C ARG A 19 -7.74 20.27 -5.50
N LEU A 20 -8.08 19.02 -5.20
CA LEU A 20 -7.12 17.96 -4.89
C LEU A 20 -6.82 17.08 -6.10
N LEU A 21 -7.62 17.20 -7.16
CA LEU A 21 -7.48 16.39 -8.36
C LEU A 21 -6.55 17.07 -9.36
N PRO A 22 -5.64 16.33 -9.99
CA PRO A 22 -4.86 16.83 -11.11
C PRO A 22 -5.76 17.29 -12.26
N ASN A 23 -5.33 18.32 -12.99
CA ASN A 23 -6.13 18.89 -14.08
C ASN A 23 -6.14 18.03 -15.36
N THR A 24 -5.14 17.16 -15.53
CA THR A 24 -4.96 16.31 -16.71
C THR A 24 -4.60 14.89 -16.31
N LEU A 25 -4.90 13.93 -17.20
CA LEU A 25 -4.49 12.53 -17.04
C LEU A 25 -2.97 12.40 -16.91
N ASP A 26 -2.20 13.15 -17.70
CA ASP A 26 -0.74 13.08 -17.68
C ASP A 26 -0.19 13.57 -16.34
N ALA A 27 -0.75 14.63 -15.77
CA ALA A 27 -0.37 15.08 -14.42
C ALA A 27 -0.73 14.04 -13.34
N ALA A 28 -1.89 13.40 -13.46
CA ALA A 28 -2.28 12.33 -12.56
C ALA A 28 -1.33 11.12 -12.65
N LEU A 29 -0.95 10.73 -13.86
CA LEU A 29 0.02 9.66 -14.09
C LEU A 29 1.41 10.00 -13.55
N ALA A 30 1.88 11.24 -13.75
CA ALA A 30 3.17 11.69 -13.25
C ALA A 30 3.26 11.57 -11.71
N VAL A 31 2.25 12.09 -10.99
CA VAL A 31 2.17 11.99 -9.53
C VAL A 31 2.04 10.54 -9.08
N ALA A 32 1.21 9.74 -9.75
CA ALA A 32 1.05 8.34 -9.37
C ALA A 32 2.33 7.52 -9.58
N LEU A 33 3.07 7.75 -10.65
CA LEU A 33 4.31 7.02 -10.93
C LEU A 33 5.46 7.41 -9.98
N SER A 34 5.44 8.63 -9.41
CA SER A 34 6.43 9.05 -8.42
C SER A 34 6.10 8.61 -6.99
N ASP A 35 4.85 8.75 -6.58
CA ASP A 35 4.48 8.72 -5.16
C ASP A 35 3.54 7.57 -4.78
N HIS A 36 3.15 6.73 -5.73
CA HIS A 36 2.18 5.67 -5.43
C HIS A 36 2.76 4.64 -4.46
N PRO A 37 2.06 4.34 -3.33
CA PRO A 37 2.57 3.45 -2.29
C PRO A 37 2.97 2.05 -2.78
N ALA A 38 2.27 1.51 -3.80
CA ALA A 38 2.59 0.20 -4.35
C ALA A 38 3.96 0.19 -5.07
N ILE A 39 4.32 1.28 -5.76
CA ILE A 39 5.62 1.40 -6.43
C ILE A 39 6.72 1.55 -5.39
N LEU A 40 6.49 2.40 -4.37
CA LEU A 40 7.43 2.57 -3.26
C LEU A 40 7.65 1.24 -2.51
N ALA A 41 6.58 0.51 -2.22
CA ALA A 41 6.67 -0.80 -1.58
C ALA A 41 7.47 -1.81 -2.43
N ALA A 42 7.24 -1.86 -3.74
CA ALA A 42 8.00 -2.73 -4.64
C ALA A 42 9.49 -2.34 -4.71
N THR A 43 9.81 -1.04 -4.69
CA THR A 43 11.19 -0.54 -4.64
C THR A 43 11.88 -0.97 -3.35
N TYR A 44 11.26 -0.75 -2.19
CA TYR A 44 11.84 -1.18 -0.91
C TYR A 44 11.93 -2.70 -0.77
N ASN A 45 11.05 -3.46 -1.40
CA ASN A 45 11.17 -4.92 -1.46
C ASN A 45 12.39 -5.36 -2.28
N ALA A 46 12.68 -4.68 -3.38
CA ALA A 46 13.89 -4.93 -4.17
C ALA A 46 15.15 -4.57 -3.37
N ASP A 47 15.17 -3.42 -2.69
CA ASP A 47 16.27 -3.01 -1.82
C ASP A 47 16.48 -4.00 -0.66
N SER A 48 15.40 -4.45 -0.02
CA SER A 48 15.44 -5.47 1.02
C SER A 48 16.05 -6.78 0.52
N SER A 49 15.71 -7.19 -0.72
CA SER A 49 16.29 -8.39 -1.34
C SER A 49 17.79 -8.22 -1.59
N SER A 50 18.24 -7.04 -2.03
CA SER A 50 19.66 -6.71 -2.20
C SER A 50 20.43 -6.82 -0.88
N PHE A 51 19.88 -6.27 0.22
CA PHE A 51 20.48 -6.43 1.55
C PHE A 51 20.50 -7.89 2.01
N ASN A 52 19.46 -8.67 1.72
CA ASN A 52 19.44 -10.10 2.03
C ASN A 52 20.53 -10.87 1.27
N THR A 53 20.81 -10.51 0.02
CA THR A 53 21.95 -11.06 -0.74
C THR A 53 23.26 -10.80 0.01
N LYS A 54 23.48 -9.57 0.49
CA LYS A 54 24.68 -9.22 1.27
C LYS A 54 24.77 -9.98 2.59
N VAL A 55 23.64 -10.21 3.26
CA VAL A 55 23.60 -11.03 4.49
C VAL A 55 24.08 -12.46 4.21
N ILE A 56 23.60 -13.06 3.13
CA ILE A 56 24.02 -14.41 2.74
C ILE A 56 25.49 -14.44 2.29
N GLU A 57 25.95 -13.41 1.58
CA GLU A 57 27.39 -13.26 1.25
C GLU A 57 28.24 -13.15 2.53
N GLY A 58 27.73 -12.50 3.56
CA GLY A 58 28.37 -12.37 4.86
C GLY A 58 28.61 -13.72 5.57
N GLU A 59 27.85 -14.77 5.23
CA GLU A 59 28.07 -16.13 5.77
C GLU A 59 29.42 -16.75 5.30
N LEU A 60 30.07 -16.17 4.27
CA LEU A 60 31.41 -16.55 3.82
C LEU A 60 32.52 -15.89 4.65
N LEU A 61 32.18 -14.89 5.46
CA LEU A 61 33.12 -14.14 6.27
C LEU A 61 33.32 -14.77 7.67
N PRO A 62 34.46 -14.54 8.32
CA PRO A 62 34.64 -14.91 9.71
C PRO A 62 33.61 -14.22 10.61
N THR A 63 33.06 -14.97 11.56
CA THR A 63 32.16 -14.43 12.58
C THR A 63 32.87 -14.40 13.94
N VAL A 64 32.76 -13.27 14.64
CA VAL A 64 33.28 -13.08 15.98
C VAL A 64 32.11 -12.84 16.93
N THR A 65 32.00 -13.67 17.96
CA THR A 65 30.99 -13.49 19.02
C THR A 65 31.67 -13.32 20.36
N LEU A 66 31.16 -12.40 21.16
CA LEU A 66 31.55 -12.22 22.56
C LEU A 66 30.31 -12.44 23.41
N GLU A 67 30.39 -13.39 24.33
CA GLU A 67 29.30 -13.82 25.19
C GLU A 67 29.72 -13.61 26.66
N GLY A 68 28.88 -12.90 27.41
CA GLY A 68 29.06 -12.70 28.85
C GLY A 68 27.91 -13.35 29.59
N ASP A 69 28.21 -14.19 30.56
CA ASP A 69 27.25 -14.88 31.42
C ASP A 69 27.55 -14.59 32.91
N VAL A 70 26.49 -14.27 33.66
CA VAL A 70 26.54 -14.14 35.12
C VAL A 70 25.43 -14.96 35.68
N THR A 71 25.81 -15.99 36.44
CA THR A 71 24.88 -16.93 37.03
C THR A 71 25.01 -16.94 38.55
N ARG A 72 23.87 -16.79 39.25
CA ARG A 72 23.76 -17.00 40.71
C ARG A 72 22.87 -18.19 40.97
N THR A 73 23.44 -19.21 41.63
CA THR A 73 22.72 -20.42 41.98
C THR A 73 22.60 -20.54 43.51
N TYR A 74 21.39 -20.78 43.98
CA TYR A 74 21.09 -21.01 45.41
C TYR A 74 20.93 -22.51 45.68
N ASN A 75 21.35 -22.98 46.88
CA ASN A 75 21.23 -24.38 47.34
C ASN A 75 21.86 -25.39 46.37
N PHE A 76 23.08 -25.10 45.93
CA PHE A 76 23.77 -25.87 44.88
C PHE A 76 24.01 -27.35 45.24
N ASP A 77 24.42 -27.67 46.48
CA ASP A 77 24.78 -29.03 46.92
C ASP A 77 24.44 -29.32 48.39
N GLY A 78 23.47 -28.65 48.97
CA GLY A 78 23.08 -28.83 50.38
C GLY A 78 24.04 -28.24 51.42
N ALA A 79 25.32 -28.10 51.10
CA ALA A 79 26.35 -27.47 51.94
C ALA A 79 26.63 -26.02 51.51
N THR A 80 26.52 -25.74 50.22
CA THR A 80 26.78 -24.40 49.63
C THR A 80 25.48 -23.68 49.40
N ARG A 81 25.19 -22.64 50.18
CA ARG A 81 23.95 -21.86 50.09
C ARG A 81 23.85 -21.00 48.83
N GLN A 82 24.96 -20.56 48.31
CA GLN A 82 25.01 -19.66 47.14
C GLN A 82 26.32 -19.87 46.38
N ARG A 83 26.20 -19.92 45.05
CA ARG A 83 27.35 -19.92 44.14
C ARG A 83 27.12 -18.82 43.10
N ASP A 84 28.08 -17.93 42.99
CA ASP A 84 28.14 -16.90 41.96
C ASP A 84 29.22 -17.28 40.95
N SER A 85 28.88 -17.25 39.67
CA SER A 85 29.82 -17.43 38.57
C SER A 85 29.64 -16.39 37.52
N ALA A 86 30.75 -15.90 36.99
CA ALA A 86 30.77 -15.00 35.83
C ALA A 86 31.75 -15.54 34.81
N SER A 87 31.35 -15.54 33.54
CA SER A 87 32.21 -15.97 32.45
C SER A 87 32.13 -14.97 31.28
N ILE A 88 33.24 -14.79 30.59
CA ILE A 88 33.32 -14.07 29.33
C ILE A 88 33.99 -14.99 28.33
N THR A 89 33.27 -15.29 27.23
CA THR A 89 33.75 -16.21 26.18
C THR A 89 33.79 -15.45 24.84
N GLY A 90 34.98 -15.40 24.24
CA GLY A 90 35.17 -14.95 22.84
C GLY A 90 35.24 -16.17 21.92
N ARG A 91 34.46 -16.16 20.85
CA ARG A 91 34.49 -17.24 19.85
C ARG A 91 34.70 -16.62 18.46
N ILE A 92 35.65 -17.16 17.70
CA ILE A 92 35.89 -16.82 16.30
C ILE A 92 35.58 -18.07 15.47
N ASN A 93 34.70 -17.94 14.48
CA ASN A 93 34.37 -19.01 13.56
C ASN A 93 34.73 -18.58 12.14
N ILE A 94 35.66 -19.30 11.52
CA ILE A 94 36.16 -19.04 10.15
C ILE A 94 35.71 -20.19 9.24
N PRO A 95 34.74 -19.98 8.32
CA PRO A 95 34.33 -21.02 7.39
C PRO A 95 35.36 -21.19 6.27
N ILE A 96 36.14 -22.27 6.32
CA ILE A 96 37.18 -22.54 5.30
C ILE A 96 36.59 -23.27 4.09
N TYR A 97 35.75 -24.28 4.31
CA TYR A 97 35.11 -25.07 3.23
C TYR A 97 33.72 -25.54 3.65
N GLN A 98 32.74 -25.27 2.81
CA GLN A 98 31.33 -25.60 3.09
C GLN A 98 30.66 -26.44 1.97
N GLY A 99 31.44 -27.11 1.14
CA GLY A 99 30.92 -27.96 0.06
C GLY A 99 30.05 -27.23 -0.97
N GLY A 100 30.27 -25.90 -1.19
CA GLY A 100 29.49 -25.10 -2.15
C GLY A 100 28.09 -24.66 -1.65
N ARG A 101 27.70 -25.03 -0.43
CA ARG A 101 26.37 -24.73 0.13
C ARG A 101 26.08 -23.21 0.17
N VAL A 102 26.97 -22.42 0.71
CA VAL A 102 26.76 -20.96 0.79
C VAL A 102 26.85 -20.32 -0.57
N SER A 103 27.79 -20.73 -1.42
CA SER A 103 27.89 -20.23 -2.79
C SER A 103 26.62 -20.49 -3.63
N SER A 104 25.95 -21.64 -3.41
CA SER A 104 24.66 -21.93 -4.03
C SER A 104 23.56 -21.00 -3.51
N ARG A 105 23.53 -20.73 -2.20
CA ARG A 105 22.58 -19.79 -1.58
C ARG A 105 22.79 -18.36 -2.06
N VAL A 106 24.05 -17.93 -2.23
CA VAL A 106 24.36 -16.61 -2.81
C VAL A 106 23.83 -16.49 -4.23
N ARG A 107 24.04 -17.50 -5.08
CA ARG A 107 23.45 -17.48 -6.45
C ARG A 107 21.93 -17.41 -6.40
N GLN A 108 21.28 -18.24 -5.57
CA GLN A 108 19.84 -18.21 -5.38
C GLN A 108 19.35 -16.82 -4.91
N ALA A 109 20.02 -16.20 -3.97
CA ALA A 109 19.65 -14.87 -3.48
C ALA A 109 19.77 -13.81 -4.58
N LYS A 110 20.80 -13.88 -5.42
CA LYS A 110 20.97 -12.98 -6.58
C LYS A 110 19.86 -13.13 -7.62
N GLU A 111 19.41 -14.37 -7.87
CA GLU A 111 18.27 -14.60 -8.77
C GLU A 111 16.96 -14.05 -8.20
N ILE A 112 16.74 -14.20 -6.88
CA ILE A 112 15.58 -13.62 -6.19
C ILE A 112 15.63 -12.09 -6.22
N GLU A 113 16.81 -11.48 -6.02
CA GLU A 113 17.02 -10.04 -6.16
C GLU A 113 16.66 -9.55 -7.57
N GLY A 114 17.16 -10.26 -8.61
CA GLY A 114 16.80 -10.00 -10.01
C GLY A 114 15.29 -10.10 -10.25
N GLN A 115 14.62 -11.11 -9.71
CA GLN A 115 13.18 -11.26 -9.79
C GLN A 115 12.45 -10.05 -9.16
N ARG A 116 12.86 -9.61 -7.97
CA ARG A 116 12.25 -8.45 -7.29
C ARG A 116 12.42 -7.14 -8.07
N LEU A 117 13.56 -6.96 -8.71
CA LEU A 117 13.79 -5.82 -9.60
C LEU A 117 12.86 -5.83 -10.82
N LEU A 118 12.66 -7.00 -11.41
CA LEU A 118 11.74 -7.15 -12.55
C LEU A 118 10.28 -6.96 -12.17
N GLU A 119 9.88 -7.21 -10.92
CA GLU A 119 8.52 -6.99 -10.41
C GLU A 119 8.14 -5.49 -10.33
N LEU A 120 9.10 -4.56 -10.43
CA LEU A 120 8.83 -3.13 -10.49
C LEU A 120 8.06 -2.72 -11.75
N ASP A 121 8.39 -3.28 -12.89
CA ASP A 121 7.77 -2.88 -14.17
C ASP A 121 6.29 -3.27 -14.25
N PRO A 122 5.88 -4.53 -13.95
CA PRO A 122 4.46 -4.88 -13.82
C PRO A 122 3.71 -4.00 -12.82
N THR A 123 4.33 -3.67 -11.68
CA THR A 123 3.71 -2.81 -10.66
C THR A 123 3.45 -1.40 -11.22
N ARG A 124 4.41 -0.82 -11.94
CA ARG A 124 4.24 0.48 -12.61
C ARG A 124 3.14 0.43 -13.67
N GLN A 125 3.07 -0.65 -14.46
CA GLN A 125 2.03 -0.82 -15.47
C GLN A 125 0.65 -0.97 -14.83
N GLN A 126 0.54 -1.72 -13.74
CA GLN A 126 -0.71 -1.86 -12.99
C GLN A 126 -1.19 -0.54 -12.42
N VAL A 127 -0.30 0.27 -11.84
CA VAL A 127 -0.63 1.61 -11.34
C VAL A 127 -1.08 2.51 -12.49
N ARG A 128 -0.39 2.49 -13.63
CA ARG A 128 -0.79 3.26 -14.81
C ARG A 128 -2.19 2.87 -15.29
N ALA A 129 -2.48 1.58 -15.39
CA ALA A 129 -3.79 1.08 -15.81
C ALA A 129 -4.90 1.50 -14.83
N SER A 130 -4.66 1.39 -13.52
CA SER A 130 -5.64 1.77 -12.50
C SER A 130 -5.93 3.28 -12.50
N VAL A 131 -4.91 4.13 -12.64
CA VAL A 131 -5.08 5.59 -12.75
C VAL A 131 -5.86 5.96 -14.01
N THR A 132 -5.53 5.35 -15.15
CA THR A 132 -6.25 5.60 -16.42
C THR A 132 -7.72 5.19 -16.29
N SER A 133 -8.01 4.04 -15.69
CA SER A 133 -9.39 3.59 -15.45
C SER A 133 -10.15 4.54 -14.52
N ALA A 134 -9.52 4.92 -13.39
CA ALA A 134 -10.12 5.86 -12.44
C ALA A 134 -10.40 7.23 -13.06
N TRP A 135 -9.50 7.71 -13.93
CA TRP A 135 -9.70 8.94 -14.68
C TRP A 135 -10.89 8.84 -15.64
N GLY A 136 -11.01 7.71 -16.36
CA GLY A 136 -12.17 7.45 -17.21
C GLY A 136 -13.48 7.46 -16.43
N GLN A 137 -13.51 6.84 -15.24
CA GLN A 137 -14.67 6.86 -14.35
C GLN A 137 -15.00 8.27 -13.85
N LEU A 138 -13.99 9.09 -13.54
CA LEU A 138 -14.18 10.48 -13.14
C LEU A 138 -14.82 11.28 -14.26
N MET A 139 -14.34 11.15 -15.49
CA MET A 139 -14.91 11.85 -16.65
C MET A 139 -16.36 11.41 -16.94
N ALA A 140 -16.62 10.10 -16.86
CA ALA A 140 -17.97 9.56 -17.01
C ALA A 140 -18.92 10.08 -15.92
N SER A 141 -18.48 10.11 -14.67
CA SER A 141 -19.28 10.63 -13.55
C SER A 141 -19.60 12.12 -13.70
N ARG A 142 -18.65 12.93 -14.17
CA ARG A 142 -18.88 14.34 -14.49
C ARG A 142 -19.92 14.50 -15.59
N ALA A 143 -19.84 13.70 -16.66
CA ALA A 143 -20.83 13.72 -17.73
C ALA A 143 -22.23 13.33 -17.25
N VAL A 144 -22.33 12.32 -16.36
CA VAL A 144 -23.60 11.93 -15.73
C VAL A 144 -24.20 13.06 -14.89
N ILE A 145 -23.41 13.81 -14.14
CA ILE A 145 -23.89 14.96 -13.37
C ILE A 145 -24.51 16.02 -14.31
N VAL A 146 -23.78 16.39 -15.37
CA VAL A 146 -24.26 17.37 -16.36
C VAL A 146 -25.57 16.90 -17.03
N ALA A 147 -25.65 15.62 -17.41
CA ALA A 147 -26.86 15.04 -18.00
C ALA A 147 -28.04 15.03 -17.01
N ALA A 148 -27.80 14.69 -15.74
CA ALA A 148 -28.83 14.68 -14.71
C ALA A 148 -29.35 16.11 -14.40
N GLU A 149 -28.48 17.12 -14.42
CA GLU A 149 -28.89 18.52 -14.27
C GLU A 149 -29.74 18.98 -15.44
N ALA A 150 -29.36 18.64 -16.68
CA ALA A 150 -30.13 18.94 -17.88
C ALA A 150 -31.50 18.24 -17.82
N GLN A 151 -31.56 16.97 -17.45
CA GLN A 151 -32.80 16.22 -17.29
C GLN A 151 -33.72 16.85 -16.22
N ARG A 152 -33.15 17.22 -15.08
CA ARG A 152 -33.92 17.88 -14.02
C ARG A 152 -34.55 19.19 -14.52
N ASN A 153 -33.76 20.01 -15.22
CA ASN A 153 -34.22 21.28 -15.77
C ASN A 153 -35.31 21.06 -16.82
N ALA A 154 -35.15 20.12 -17.74
CA ALA A 154 -36.13 19.74 -18.73
C ALA A 154 -37.44 19.26 -18.08
N SER A 155 -37.37 18.39 -17.06
CA SER A 155 -38.53 17.92 -16.33
C SER A 155 -39.26 19.06 -15.60
N GLN A 156 -38.53 20.04 -15.09
CA GLN A 156 -39.10 21.19 -14.39
C GLN A 156 -39.85 22.11 -15.40
N ILE A 157 -39.29 22.33 -16.60
CA ILE A 157 -39.94 23.06 -17.69
C ILE A 157 -41.20 22.32 -18.17
N ALA A 158 -41.10 20.98 -18.35
CA ALA A 158 -42.26 20.19 -18.74
C ALA A 158 -43.38 20.24 -17.72
N LEU A 159 -43.04 20.12 -16.40
CA LEU A 159 -44.01 20.26 -15.33
C LEU A 159 -44.69 21.63 -15.33
N SER A 160 -43.93 22.71 -15.47
CA SER A 160 -44.51 24.06 -15.56
C SER A 160 -45.41 24.23 -16.78
N GLY A 161 -45.03 23.64 -17.92
CA GLY A 161 -45.88 23.62 -19.13
C GLY A 161 -47.20 22.90 -18.90
N VAL A 162 -47.18 21.71 -18.30
CA VAL A 162 -48.42 20.93 -17.97
C VAL A 162 -49.33 21.70 -17.02
N ILE A 163 -48.76 22.39 -16.01
CA ILE A 163 -49.53 23.19 -15.08
C ILE A 163 -50.26 24.35 -15.78
N GLU A 164 -49.58 25.02 -16.73
CA GLU A 164 -50.19 26.09 -17.49
C GLU A 164 -51.23 25.59 -18.48
N GLU A 165 -51.01 24.45 -19.17
CA GLU A 165 -51.99 23.78 -20.02
C GLU A 165 -53.28 23.40 -19.26
N GLN A 166 -53.12 22.90 -18.03
CA GLN A 166 -54.26 22.62 -17.13
C GLN A 166 -55.01 23.88 -16.74
N ARG A 167 -54.28 24.98 -16.50
CA ARG A 167 -54.88 26.24 -16.08
C ARG A 167 -55.74 26.88 -17.18
N VAL A 168 -55.39 26.66 -18.46
CA VAL A 168 -56.19 27.10 -19.61
C VAL A 168 -57.20 26.05 -20.12
N GLY A 169 -57.36 24.92 -19.41
CA GLY A 169 -58.34 23.90 -19.72
C GLY A 169 -58.03 23.01 -20.92
N GLN A 170 -56.76 22.98 -21.37
CA GLN A 170 -56.34 22.15 -22.50
C GLN A 170 -55.92 20.71 -22.09
N ARG A 171 -55.78 20.44 -20.77
CA ARG A 171 -55.49 19.12 -20.23
C ARG A 171 -56.33 18.83 -19.00
N THR A 172 -56.66 17.55 -18.79
CA THR A 172 -57.39 17.08 -17.60
C THR A 172 -56.38 16.63 -16.50
N THR A 173 -56.84 16.54 -15.24
CA THR A 173 -56.07 16.09 -14.11
C THR A 173 -55.70 14.59 -14.16
N LEU A 174 -56.15 13.88 -15.19
CA LEU A 174 -55.98 12.41 -15.36
C LEU A 174 -54.93 12.05 -16.43
N ASP A 175 -54.41 13.03 -17.18
CA ASP A 175 -53.35 12.86 -18.18
C ASP A 175 -51.98 13.17 -17.57
#